data_102516a692b666f6f6e5b4fccbc0ee6e
#
_entry.id   102516a692b666f6f6e5b4fccbc0ee6e
#
_cell.length_a   1.000
_cell.length_b   1.000
_cell.length_c   1.000
_cell.angle_alpha   90.00
_cell.angle_beta   90.00
_cell.angle_gamma   90.00
#
_symmetry.space_group_name_H-M   'P 1'
#
loop_
_entity.id
_entity.type
_entity.pdbx_description
1 polymer ?
#
loop_
_entity_poly.entity_id
_entity_poly.type
_entity_poly.pdbx_seq_one_letter_code
_entity_poly.pdbx_strand_id
1 'polypeptide(L)'
;MDRKLGVDQHRAKPSQRSFDAALMSSINEMAGRDQQAKRVLVIDVGGTSVKILLTGQSESRSFRSGTKLTPRLMVSGVNKLAADWTYDAISIGYPGPVLGGRPAAEPVNLGRGWVGFDFEQAFGLPVKVINDAAMQALGSYRGGKMLFLGLGTGLGTALIVKGIVRPMELGHLPYKNGTYEDYVGRAGLERCGMKKWRGHVADTIERLVAALRPDETVIGGGNVNKMGTLPARCRAGQNANAFLGGFRLWEGAASCEV
;
A
#
# COMPACT_ATOMS: atom_id res chain seq x y z
N MET A 1 -10.60 -1.45 -56.74
CA MET A 1 -11.32 -0.56 -55.78
C MET A 1 -10.99 -1.01 -54.40
N ASP A 2 -9.87 -0.53 -53.88
CA ASP A 2 -9.36 -0.88 -52.57
C ASP A 2 -9.78 0.19 -51.55
N ARG A 3 -10.52 -0.20 -50.51
CA ARG A 3 -10.73 0.65 -49.34
C ARG A 3 -9.89 0.15 -48.19
N LYS A 4 -8.77 0.81 -47.96
CA LYS A 4 -7.99 0.72 -46.71
C LYS A 4 -8.80 1.38 -45.59
N LEU A 5 -9.17 0.60 -44.57
CA LEU A 5 -9.63 1.10 -43.27
C LEU A 5 -8.39 1.23 -42.36
N GLY A 6 -7.95 2.46 -42.17
CA GLY A 6 -6.97 2.82 -41.16
C GLY A 6 -7.67 2.88 -39.80
N VAL A 7 -7.24 2.06 -38.85
CA VAL A 7 -7.62 2.19 -37.44
C VAL A 7 -6.43 2.80 -36.71
N ASP A 8 -6.49 4.11 -36.55
CA ASP A 8 -5.56 4.88 -35.75
C ASP A 8 -6.10 4.86 -34.30
N GLN A 9 -5.49 4.06 -33.41
CA GLN A 9 -5.80 4.06 -31.98
C GLN A 9 -4.57 4.48 -31.19
N HIS A 10 -4.19 5.75 -31.30
CA HIS A 10 -3.37 6.40 -30.28
C HIS A 10 -4.23 6.72 -29.04
N ARG A 11 -4.42 5.75 -28.15
CA ARG A 11 -4.87 6.04 -26.79
C ARG A 11 -3.70 6.68 -26.03
N ALA A 12 -3.74 7.99 -25.88
CA ALA A 12 -2.80 8.74 -25.06
C ALA A 12 -2.80 8.18 -23.63
N LYS A 13 -1.62 7.91 -23.07
CA LYS A 13 -1.44 7.52 -21.68
C LYS A 13 -1.91 8.68 -20.78
N PRO A 14 -2.80 8.46 -19.82
CA PRO A 14 -3.23 9.53 -18.92
C PRO A 14 -2.03 10.04 -18.11
N SER A 15 -1.92 11.35 -17.99
CA SER A 15 -0.84 12.02 -17.26
C SER A 15 -1.00 11.80 -15.74
N GLN A 16 0.12 11.87 -15.00
CA GLN A 16 0.13 11.78 -13.53
C GLN A 16 -0.92 12.70 -12.90
N ARG A 17 -1.09 13.92 -13.44
CA ARG A 17 -2.09 14.90 -12.97
C ARG A 17 -3.54 14.46 -13.14
N SER A 18 -3.86 13.69 -14.19
CA SER A 18 -5.23 13.21 -14.41
C SER A 18 -5.58 12.04 -13.47
N PHE A 19 -4.59 11.27 -13.01
CA PHE A 19 -4.76 10.21 -12.03
C PHE A 19 -4.91 10.77 -10.61
N ASP A 20 -4.13 11.80 -10.28
CA ASP A 20 -4.25 12.49 -8.99
C ASP A 20 -5.62 13.17 -8.86
N ALA A 21 -6.15 13.74 -9.95
CA ALA A 21 -7.50 14.29 -10.00
C ALA A 21 -8.60 13.23 -9.81
N ALA A 22 -8.44 12.04 -10.41
CA ALA A 22 -9.41 10.94 -10.25
C ALA A 22 -9.39 10.37 -8.82
N LEU A 23 -8.22 10.28 -8.19
CA LEU A 23 -8.09 9.89 -6.78
C LEU A 23 -8.75 10.94 -5.87
N MET A 24 -8.54 12.23 -6.14
CA MET A 24 -9.18 13.33 -5.42
C MET A 24 -10.68 13.34 -5.60
N SER A 25 -11.20 13.04 -6.80
CA SER A 25 -12.64 12.85 -7.01
C SER A 25 -13.21 11.73 -6.16
N SER A 26 -12.52 10.59 -6.10
CA SER A 26 -12.94 9.45 -5.27
C SER A 26 -12.91 9.79 -3.77
N ILE A 27 -11.92 10.54 -3.31
CA ILE A 27 -11.82 11.01 -1.92
C ILE A 27 -12.97 12.00 -1.61
N ASN A 28 -13.30 12.91 -2.54
CA ASN A 28 -14.39 13.88 -2.38
C ASN A 28 -15.78 13.23 -2.48
N GLU A 29 -15.99 12.23 -3.34
CA GLU A 29 -17.25 11.47 -3.42
C GLU A 29 -17.53 10.68 -2.13
N MET A 30 -16.48 10.23 -1.44
CA MET A 30 -16.60 9.59 -0.12
C MET A 30 -16.99 10.59 0.99
N ALA A 31 -16.53 11.84 0.89
CA ALA A 31 -16.89 12.91 1.82
C ALA A 31 -18.36 13.38 1.68
N GLY A 32 -19.01 13.12 0.55
CA GLY A 32 -20.38 13.54 0.24
C GLY A 32 -21.50 12.60 0.70
N ARG A 33 -21.21 11.46 1.34
CA ARG A 33 -22.22 10.55 1.90
C ARG A 33 -22.53 10.96 3.34
N ASP A 34 -23.58 11.72 3.46
CA ASP A 34 -24.14 12.28 4.71
C ASP A 34 -24.56 11.17 5.70
N GLN A 35 -23.70 10.87 6.64
CA GLN A 35 -23.90 10.47 8.03
C GLN A 35 -22.53 10.61 8.69
N GLN A 36 -22.35 11.69 9.46
CA GLN A 36 -21.19 11.97 10.34
C GLN A 36 -19.94 11.08 10.10
N ALA A 37 -19.42 11.18 8.87
CA ALA A 37 -18.27 10.36 8.42
C ALA A 37 -17.10 10.70 9.35
N LYS A 38 -16.59 9.69 10.05
CA LYS A 38 -15.41 9.84 10.91
C LYS A 38 -14.30 10.53 10.15
N ARG A 39 -13.76 11.59 10.75
CA ARG A 39 -12.54 12.23 10.24
C ARG A 39 -11.36 11.35 10.63
N VAL A 40 -10.81 10.65 9.68
CA VAL A 40 -9.74 9.67 9.89
C VAL A 40 -8.39 10.28 9.52
N LEU A 41 -7.42 10.22 10.42
CA LEU A 41 -6.02 10.46 10.12
C LEU A 41 -5.36 9.15 9.69
N VAL A 42 -4.88 9.08 8.47
CA VAL A 42 -4.12 7.93 7.98
C VAL A 42 -2.63 8.21 8.10
N ILE A 43 -1.90 7.29 8.71
CA ILE A 43 -0.45 7.31 8.90
C ILE A 43 0.17 6.16 8.11
N ASP A 44 0.95 6.47 7.09
CA ASP A 44 1.73 5.51 6.31
C ASP A 44 3.18 5.52 6.80
N VAL A 45 3.56 4.48 7.55
CA VAL A 45 4.90 4.37 8.16
C VAL A 45 5.83 3.64 7.20
N GLY A 46 6.64 4.39 6.49
CA GLY A 46 7.66 3.82 5.61
C GLY A 46 9.08 3.86 6.22
N GLY A 47 9.99 3.08 5.67
CA GLY A 47 11.39 3.05 6.12
C GLY A 47 12.19 4.34 5.86
N THR A 48 11.70 5.24 4.98
CA THR A 48 12.36 6.50 4.61
C THR A 48 11.59 7.73 5.10
N SER A 49 10.28 7.65 5.15
CA SER A 49 9.40 8.74 5.60
C SER A 49 8.12 8.18 6.20
N VAL A 50 7.59 8.90 7.18
CA VAL A 50 6.19 8.77 7.64
C VAL A 50 5.38 9.82 6.89
N LYS A 51 4.27 9.40 6.31
CA LYS A 51 3.33 10.28 5.61
C LYS A 51 1.98 10.26 6.31
N ILE A 52 1.33 11.40 6.37
CA ILE A 52 -0.01 11.51 6.95
C ILE A 52 -0.97 12.22 6.01
N LEU A 53 -2.23 11.79 6.03
CA LEU A 53 -3.31 12.45 5.31
C LEU A 53 -4.60 12.36 6.14
N LEU A 54 -5.30 13.48 6.24
CA LEU A 54 -6.60 13.55 6.90
C LEU A 54 -7.73 13.44 5.86
N THR A 55 -8.84 12.79 6.21
CA THR A 55 -10.07 12.80 5.40
C THR A 55 -10.43 14.23 4.96
N GLY A 56 -10.67 14.41 3.65
CA GLY A 56 -11.02 15.70 3.05
C GLY A 56 -9.82 16.62 2.75
N GLN A 57 -8.59 16.23 3.09
CA GLN A 57 -7.40 16.97 2.67
C GLN A 57 -6.88 16.42 1.33
N SER A 58 -6.37 17.31 0.49
CA SER A 58 -5.81 16.99 -0.82
C SER A 58 -4.30 16.73 -0.79
N GLU A 59 -3.61 17.23 0.23
CA GLU A 59 -2.15 17.15 0.33
C GLU A 59 -1.72 16.40 1.59
N SER A 60 -0.85 15.41 1.38
CA SER A 60 -0.23 14.69 2.49
C SER A 60 0.92 15.49 3.07
N ARG A 61 1.10 15.37 4.39
CA ARG A 61 2.28 15.88 5.10
C ARG A 61 3.23 14.72 5.41
N SER A 62 4.52 15.02 5.57
CA SER A 62 5.49 13.98 5.86
C SER A 62 6.67 14.47 6.68
N PHE A 63 7.33 13.53 7.38
CA PHE A 63 8.63 13.72 7.99
C PHE A 63 9.52 12.49 7.77
N ARG A 64 10.83 12.66 7.93
CA ARG A 64 11.80 11.58 7.71
C ARG A 64 11.68 10.51 8.80
N SER A 65 11.70 9.26 8.38
CA SER A 65 11.86 8.08 9.25
C SER A 65 13.30 7.55 9.22
N GLY A 66 13.50 6.30 9.54
CA GLY A 66 14.77 5.59 9.52
C GLY A 66 15.06 4.86 10.83
N THR A 67 16.24 4.28 10.96
CA THR A 67 16.62 3.35 12.03
C THR A 67 16.56 3.89 13.46
N LYS A 68 16.38 5.20 13.63
CA LYS A 68 16.17 5.84 14.94
C LYS A 68 14.72 6.13 15.28
N LEU A 69 13.78 5.92 14.34
CA LEU A 69 12.37 6.22 14.56
C LEU A 69 11.73 5.14 15.45
N THR A 70 11.49 5.47 16.70
CA THR A 70 10.70 4.66 17.63
C THR A 70 9.21 5.02 17.52
N PRO A 71 8.26 4.19 18.03
CA PRO A 71 6.84 4.54 18.01
C PRO A 71 6.53 5.84 18.77
N ARG A 72 7.20 6.11 19.88
CA ARG A 72 7.06 7.40 20.61
C ARG A 72 7.46 8.61 19.77
N LEU A 73 8.57 8.50 19.03
CA LEU A 73 9.01 9.56 18.13
C LEU A 73 8.06 9.71 16.95
N MET A 74 7.50 8.61 16.44
CA MET A 74 6.49 8.64 15.38
C MET A 74 5.23 9.36 15.86
N VAL A 75 4.68 9.02 17.03
CA VAL A 75 3.51 9.70 17.62
C VAL A 75 3.79 11.20 17.81
N SER A 76 4.93 11.56 18.38
CA SER A 76 5.33 12.97 18.57
C SER A 76 5.42 13.71 17.23
N GLY A 77 6.03 13.11 16.21
CA GLY A 77 6.13 13.69 14.87
C GLY A 77 4.77 13.89 14.20
N VAL A 78 3.89 12.91 14.33
CA VAL A 78 2.51 12.98 13.80
C VAL A 78 1.73 14.09 14.50
N ASN A 79 1.73 14.13 15.84
CA ASN A 79 1.01 15.17 16.62
C ASN A 79 1.50 16.59 16.26
N LYS A 80 2.81 16.76 16.07
CA LYS A 80 3.37 18.04 15.62
C LYS A 80 2.91 18.40 14.21
N LEU A 81 2.91 17.43 13.31
CA LEU A 81 2.60 17.65 11.89
C LEU A 81 1.10 17.84 11.64
N ALA A 82 0.24 17.27 12.50
CA ALA A 82 -1.22 17.35 12.45
C ALA A 82 -1.81 18.33 13.48
N ALA A 83 -1.01 19.23 14.06
CA ALA A 83 -1.42 20.09 15.17
C ALA A 83 -2.62 21.01 14.85
N ASP A 84 -2.81 21.36 13.58
CA ASP A 84 -3.93 22.17 13.07
C ASP A 84 -5.08 21.32 12.51
N TRP A 85 -5.00 19.99 12.62
CA TRP A 85 -6.04 19.08 12.17
C TRP A 85 -6.85 18.51 13.34
N THR A 86 -8.14 18.32 13.13
CA THR A 86 -9.03 17.61 14.06
C THR A 86 -9.50 16.32 13.44
N TYR A 87 -9.39 15.20 14.14
CA TYR A 87 -9.75 13.87 13.68
C TYR A 87 -10.27 13.01 14.83
N ASP A 88 -11.07 12.00 14.48
CA ASP A 88 -11.82 11.16 15.43
C ASP A 88 -11.24 9.75 15.55
N ALA A 89 -10.42 9.35 14.58
CA ALA A 89 -9.84 8.01 14.48
C ALA A 89 -8.56 8.01 13.66
N ILE A 90 -7.73 6.97 13.85
CA ILE A 90 -6.43 6.85 13.21
C ILE A 90 -6.30 5.48 12.54
N SER A 91 -5.76 5.46 11.31
CA SER A 91 -5.26 4.25 10.65
C SER A 91 -3.75 4.31 10.54
N ILE A 92 -3.06 3.22 10.90
CA ILE A 92 -1.60 3.10 10.79
C ILE A 92 -1.26 1.96 9.84
N GLY A 93 -0.61 2.27 8.72
CA GLY A 93 0.09 1.31 7.87
C GLY A 93 1.47 1.03 8.44
N TYR A 94 1.70 -0.18 8.91
CA TYR A 94 2.91 -0.60 9.60
C TYR A 94 3.82 -1.43 8.68
N PRO A 95 5.13 -1.16 8.60
CA PRO A 95 6.05 -1.87 7.70
C PRO A 95 6.55 -3.18 8.33
N GLY A 96 5.65 -4.12 8.56
CA GLY A 96 5.91 -5.41 9.15
C GLY A 96 4.62 -6.19 9.44
N PRO A 97 4.73 -7.42 9.98
CA PRO A 97 3.57 -8.24 10.29
C PRO A 97 2.73 -7.61 11.41
N VAL A 98 1.43 -7.68 11.25
CA VAL A 98 0.42 -7.21 12.21
C VAL A 98 -0.51 -8.37 12.53
N LEU A 99 -0.69 -8.67 13.82
CA LEU A 99 -1.62 -9.69 14.31
C LEU A 99 -2.56 -9.07 15.35
N GLY A 100 -3.86 -9.33 15.25
CA GLY A 100 -4.84 -8.75 16.17
C GLY A 100 -4.80 -7.21 16.21
N GLY A 101 -4.49 -6.54 15.10
CA GLY A 101 -4.36 -5.09 15.05
C GLY A 101 -3.12 -4.52 15.76
N ARG A 102 -2.10 -5.35 16.05
CA ARG A 102 -0.87 -4.95 16.75
C ARG A 102 0.37 -5.40 15.99
N PRO A 103 1.48 -4.61 15.98
CA PRO A 103 2.77 -5.07 15.45
C PRO A 103 3.21 -6.37 16.09
N ALA A 104 3.46 -7.40 15.29
CA ALA A 104 3.88 -8.73 15.74
C ALA A 104 5.40 -8.94 15.73
N ALA A 105 6.14 -8.11 15.00
CA ALA A 105 7.60 -8.11 14.97
C ALA A 105 8.12 -6.68 14.84
N GLU A 106 9.36 -6.45 15.26
CA GLU A 106 10.03 -5.15 15.09
C GLU A 106 10.32 -4.87 13.61
N PRO A 107 10.18 -3.62 13.14
CA PRO A 107 10.40 -3.29 11.74
C PRO A 107 11.88 -3.29 11.41
N VAL A 108 12.25 -3.81 10.25
CA VAL A 108 13.66 -3.99 9.83
C VAL A 108 14.41 -2.64 9.70
N ASN A 109 13.74 -1.61 9.22
CA ASN A 109 14.35 -0.34 8.82
C ASN A 109 14.02 0.84 9.75
N LEU A 110 13.46 0.57 10.92
CA LEU A 110 13.11 1.58 11.92
C LEU A 110 13.76 1.27 13.27
N GLY A 111 13.58 2.16 14.25
CA GLY A 111 13.97 1.91 15.64
C GLY A 111 13.09 0.83 16.27
N ARG A 112 13.41 0.43 17.48
CA ARG A 112 12.73 -0.63 18.21
C ARG A 112 11.61 -0.10 19.14
N GLY A 113 10.86 -1.03 19.74
CA GLY A 113 9.81 -0.76 20.71
C GLY A 113 8.41 -0.65 20.11
N TRP A 114 8.20 -1.19 18.91
CA TRP A 114 6.91 -1.19 18.21
C TRP A 114 6.02 -2.34 18.70
N VAL A 115 6.62 -3.49 19.00
CA VAL A 115 5.89 -4.64 19.56
C VAL A 115 5.39 -4.28 20.96
N GLY A 116 4.10 -4.44 21.20
CA GLY A 116 3.46 -4.13 22.48
C GLY A 116 3.22 -2.64 22.74
N PHE A 117 3.55 -1.74 21.80
CA PHE A 117 3.25 -0.31 21.96
C PHE A 117 1.74 -0.05 21.82
N ASP A 118 1.19 0.67 22.80
CA ASP A 118 -0.22 1.05 22.81
C ASP A 118 -0.43 2.38 22.08
N PHE A 119 -0.85 2.29 20.82
CA PHE A 119 -1.12 3.46 20.00
C PHE A 119 -2.39 4.18 20.42
N GLU A 120 -3.41 3.48 20.90
CA GLU A 120 -4.66 4.11 21.35
C GLU A 120 -4.41 4.97 22.58
N GLN A 121 -3.65 4.44 23.54
CA GLN A 121 -3.25 5.21 24.71
C GLN A 121 -2.38 6.42 24.31
N ALA A 122 -1.45 6.23 23.37
CA ALA A 122 -0.50 7.27 22.99
C ALA A 122 -1.15 8.44 22.21
N PHE A 123 -2.17 8.16 21.40
CA PHE A 123 -2.92 9.18 20.66
C PHE A 123 -4.18 9.68 21.41
N GLY A 124 -4.69 8.89 22.36
CA GLY A 124 -5.95 9.17 23.04
C GLY A 124 -7.18 9.00 22.14
N LEU A 125 -7.07 8.26 21.06
CA LEU A 125 -8.10 8.05 20.04
C LEU A 125 -8.15 6.58 19.60
N PRO A 126 -9.27 6.11 19.02
CA PRO A 126 -9.32 4.78 18.40
C PRO A 126 -8.31 4.64 17.27
N VAL A 127 -7.53 3.57 17.27
CA VAL A 127 -6.48 3.29 16.29
C VAL A 127 -6.68 1.91 15.65
N LYS A 128 -6.60 1.84 14.33
CA LYS A 128 -6.49 0.57 13.59
C LYS A 128 -5.11 0.48 12.98
N VAL A 129 -4.36 -0.58 13.33
CA VAL A 129 -3.05 -0.89 12.74
C VAL A 129 -3.21 -2.04 11.77
N ILE A 130 -2.64 -1.89 10.58
CA ILE A 130 -2.61 -2.91 9.53
C ILE A 130 -1.22 -2.89 8.88
N ASN A 131 -0.81 -4.00 8.26
CA ASN A 131 0.39 -4.02 7.43
C ASN A 131 0.29 -3.00 6.28
N ASP A 132 1.38 -2.31 5.95
CA ASP A 132 1.44 -1.23 4.95
C ASP A 132 1.04 -1.70 3.54
N ALA A 133 1.49 -2.90 3.12
CA ALA A 133 1.09 -3.49 1.85
C ALA A 133 -0.40 -3.86 1.83
N ALA A 134 -0.94 -4.36 2.95
CA ALA A 134 -2.36 -4.65 3.09
C ALA A 134 -3.21 -3.37 3.06
N MET A 135 -2.74 -2.28 3.67
CA MET A 135 -3.39 -0.97 3.59
C MET A 135 -3.41 -0.44 2.15
N GLN A 136 -2.28 -0.54 1.45
CA GLN A 136 -2.19 -0.15 0.04
C GLN A 136 -3.06 -1.04 -0.87
N ALA A 137 -3.14 -2.35 -0.57
CA ALA A 137 -4.02 -3.29 -1.25
C ALA A 137 -5.49 -2.89 -1.10
N LEU A 138 -5.92 -2.59 0.12
CA LEU A 138 -7.29 -2.18 0.41
C LEU A 138 -7.70 -0.93 -0.36
N GLY A 139 -6.83 0.08 -0.44
CA GLY A 139 -7.06 1.27 -1.25
C GLY A 139 -7.06 1.01 -2.75
N SER A 140 -6.38 -0.03 -3.19
CA SER A 140 -6.33 -0.44 -4.60
C SER A 140 -7.52 -1.32 -5.01
N TYR A 141 -8.27 -1.87 -4.06
CA TYR A 141 -9.30 -2.86 -4.30
C TYR A 141 -10.52 -2.30 -5.04
N ARG A 142 -10.99 -3.06 -6.06
CA ARG A 142 -12.14 -2.70 -6.91
C ARG A 142 -13.22 -3.79 -6.97
N GLY A 143 -12.99 -4.91 -6.29
CA GLY A 143 -13.90 -6.05 -6.29
C GLY A 143 -13.22 -7.38 -6.61
N GLY A 144 -13.96 -8.48 -6.46
CA GLY A 144 -13.50 -9.83 -6.77
C GLY A 144 -12.40 -10.35 -5.82
N LYS A 145 -11.54 -11.20 -6.37
CA LYS A 145 -10.34 -11.73 -5.71
C LYS A 145 -9.11 -11.01 -6.26
N MET A 146 -8.50 -10.17 -5.47
CA MET A 146 -7.35 -9.34 -5.87
C MET A 146 -6.09 -9.75 -5.13
N LEU A 147 -5.02 -10.03 -5.88
CA LEU A 147 -3.66 -10.17 -5.35
C LEU A 147 -2.95 -8.82 -5.44
N PHE A 148 -2.38 -8.37 -4.33
CA PHE A 148 -1.51 -7.19 -4.29
C PHE A 148 -0.05 -7.63 -4.09
N LEU A 149 0.86 -7.05 -4.88
CA LEU A 149 2.30 -7.27 -4.81
C LEU A 149 3.01 -5.91 -4.76
N GLY A 150 3.57 -5.56 -3.61
CA GLY A 150 4.28 -4.30 -3.38
C GLY A 150 5.78 -4.44 -3.60
N LEU A 151 6.29 -3.94 -4.73
CA LEU A 151 7.72 -3.94 -5.07
C LEU A 151 8.43 -2.77 -4.38
N GLY A 152 9.03 -3.03 -3.24
CA GLY A 152 9.69 -2.03 -2.40
C GLY A 152 11.10 -2.45 -1.98
N THR A 153 11.40 -2.32 -0.68
CA THR A 153 12.61 -2.88 -0.07
C THR A 153 12.60 -4.40 -0.18
N GLY A 154 11.47 -5.04 0.18
CA GLY A 154 11.16 -6.45 -0.04
C GLY A 154 10.00 -6.62 -1.02
N LEU A 155 9.19 -7.65 -0.80
CA LEU A 155 7.96 -7.96 -1.51
C LEU A 155 6.78 -8.00 -0.53
N GLY A 156 6.11 -6.87 -0.34
CA GLY A 156 4.86 -6.82 0.43
C GLY A 156 3.73 -7.50 -0.33
N THR A 157 2.91 -8.29 0.35
CA THR A 157 1.84 -9.05 -0.30
C THR A 157 0.54 -9.06 0.50
N ALA A 158 -0.59 -8.99 -0.20
CA ALA A 158 -1.91 -9.14 0.38
C ALA A 158 -2.87 -9.78 -0.61
N LEU A 159 -3.81 -10.57 -0.10
CA LEU A 159 -4.91 -11.12 -0.88
C LEU A 159 -6.21 -10.51 -0.36
N ILE A 160 -7.06 -10.01 -1.27
CA ILE A 160 -8.39 -9.54 -0.91
C ILE A 160 -9.43 -10.42 -1.60
N VAL A 161 -10.37 -10.93 -0.82
CA VAL A 161 -11.48 -11.74 -1.32
C VAL A 161 -12.77 -11.18 -0.75
N LYS A 162 -13.69 -10.74 -1.63
CA LYS A 162 -14.99 -10.18 -1.22
C LYS A 162 -14.87 -9.04 -0.21
N GLY A 163 -13.85 -8.17 -0.36
CA GLY A 163 -13.60 -7.04 0.55
C GLY A 163 -12.82 -7.38 1.82
N ILE A 164 -12.56 -8.66 2.11
CA ILE A 164 -11.78 -9.08 3.28
C ILE A 164 -10.30 -9.11 2.92
N VAL A 165 -9.51 -8.33 3.62
CA VAL A 165 -8.05 -8.27 3.44
C VAL A 165 -7.39 -9.38 4.24
N ARG A 166 -6.49 -10.11 3.58
CA ARG A 166 -5.60 -11.10 4.20
C ARG A 166 -4.16 -10.66 3.93
N PRO A 167 -3.45 -10.07 4.91
CA PRO A 167 -2.02 -9.86 4.82
C PRO A 167 -1.31 -11.20 4.60
N MET A 168 -0.28 -11.21 3.77
CA MET A 168 0.45 -12.43 3.44
C MET A 168 1.95 -12.13 3.40
N GLU A 169 2.76 -13.12 3.72
CA GLU A 169 4.22 -13.04 3.70
C GLU A 169 4.80 -13.89 2.54
N LEU A 170 4.19 -13.79 1.34
CA LEU A 170 4.60 -14.58 0.18
C LEU A 170 6.02 -14.23 -0.30
N GLY A 171 6.53 -13.06 0.08
CA GLY A 171 7.92 -12.66 -0.18
C GLY A 171 8.95 -13.65 0.37
N HIS A 172 8.63 -14.31 1.47
CA HIS A 172 9.51 -15.27 2.14
C HIS A 172 9.47 -16.69 1.55
N LEU A 173 8.58 -16.96 0.57
CA LEU A 173 8.55 -18.26 -0.09
C LEU A 173 9.86 -18.54 -0.83
N PRO A 174 10.32 -19.80 -0.84
CA PRO A 174 11.55 -20.21 -1.51
C PRO A 174 11.52 -19.88 -3.02
N TYR A 175 12.58 -19.28 -3.51
CA TYR A 175 12.77 -18.97 -4.91
C TYR A 175 14.25 -19.05 -5.28
N LYS A 176 14.62 -19.99 -6.17
CA LYS A 176 16.02 -20.26 -6.51
C LYS A 176 16.86 -20.57 -5.26
N ASN A 177 17.93 -19.82 -5.01
CA ASN A 177 18.83 -19.99 -3.86
C ASN A 177 18.49 -19.04 -2.70
N GLY A 178 17.27 -18.52 -2.61
CA GLY A 178 16.79 -17.60 -1.59
C GLY A 178 15.28 -17.55 -1.57
N THR A 179 14.72 -16.36 -1.35
CA THR A 179 13.30 -16.11 -1.30
C THR A 179 12.85 -15.20 -2.46
N TYR A 180 11.54 -15.04 -2.68
CA TYR A 180 11.08 -14.08 -3.68
C TYR A 180 11.63 -12.69 -3.43
N GLU A 181 11.57 -12.19 -2.19
CA GLU A 181 12.02 -10.81 -1.91
C GLU A 181 13.52 -10.60 -2.13
N ASP A 182 14.36 -11.61 -1.96
CA ASP A 182 15.80 -11.53 -2.27
C ASP A 182 16.07 -11.26 -3.75
N TYR A 183 15.13 -11.60 -4.63
CA TYR A 183 15.25 -11.42 -6.07
C TYR A 183 14.43 -10.26 -6.62
N VAL A 184 13.25 -9.96 -6.04
CA VAL A 184 12.37 -8.91 -6.56
C VAL A 184 12.36 -7.64 -5.73
N GLY A 185 12.90 -7.67 -4.52
CA GLY A 185 13.12 -6.48 -3.68
C GLY A 185 14.28 -5.61 -4.18
N ARG A 186 14.55 -4.53 -3.45
CA ARG A 186 15.61 -3.57 -3.77
C ARG A 186 16.98 -4.23 -3.91
N ALA A 187 17.35 -5.09 -2.95
CA ALA A 187 18.64 -5.79 -2.98
C ALA A 187 18.80 -6.67 -4.23
N GLY A 188 17.74 -7.34 -4.67
CA GLY A 188 17.70 -8.10 -5.91
C GLY A 188 17.92 -7.22 -7.14
N LEU A 189 17.26 -6.07 -7.20
CA LEU A 189 17.44 -5.10 -8.28
C LEU A 189 18.88 -4.57 -8.36
N GLU A 190 19.46 -4.20 -7.24
CA GLU A 190 20.84 -3.70 -7.15
C GLU A 190 21.86 -4.78 -7.54
N ARG A 191 21.65 -6.03 -7.10
CA ARG A 191 22.55 -7.16 -7.38
C ARG A 191 22.52 -7.62 -8.84
N CYS A 192 21.34 -7.77 -9.44
CA CYS A 192 21.21 -8.41 -10.76
C CYS A 192 20.94 -7.44 -11.92
N GLY A 193 20.70 -6.18 -11.64
CA GLY A 193 20.38 -5.14 -12.62
C GLY A 193 18.97 -5.24 -13.20
N MET A 194 18.52 -4.17 -13.84
CA MET A 194 17.14 -3.95 -14.27
C MET A 194 16.56 -5.08 -15.14
N LYS A 195 17.32 -5.56 -16.12
CA LYS A 195 16.82 -6.55 -17.08
C LYS A 195 16.52 -7.90 -16.41
N LYS A 196 17.46 -8.40 -15.59
CA LYS A 196 17.28 -9.67 -14.86
C LYS A 196 16.23 -9.54 -13.78
N TRP A 197 16.21 -8.40 -13.07
CA TRP A 197 15.22 -8.12 -12.04
C TRP A 197 13.79 -8.15 -12.60
N ARG A 198 13.53 -7.52 -13.75
CA ARG A 198 12.22 -7.60 -14.43
C ARG A 198 11.82 -9.03 -14.75
N GLY A 199 12.75 -9.86 -15.17
CA GLY A 199 12.51 -11.28 -15.40
C GLY A 199 12.12 -12.03 -14.13
N HIS A 200 12.79 -11.75 -13.00
CA HIS A 200 12.43 -12.33 -11.70
C HIS A 200 11.05 -11.87 -11.23
N VAL A 201 10.72 -10.58 -11.39
CA VAL A 201 9.39 -10.08 -11.05
C VAL A 201 8.31 -10.73 -11.90
N ALA A 202 8.51 -10.85 -13.21
CA ALA A 202 7.55 -11.51 -14.11
C ALA A 202 7.32 -12.98 -13.74
N ASP A 203 8.38 -13.74 -13.50
CA ASP A 203 8.30 -15.15 -13.06
C ASP A 203 7.61 -15.30 -11.70
N THR A 204 7.89 -14.39 -10.75
CA THR A 204 7.22 -14.38 -9.45
C THR A 204 5.72 -14.10 -9.59
N ILE A 205 5.34 -13.11 -10.40
CA ILE A 205 3.93 -12.81 -10.68
C ILE A 205 3.24 -14.02 -11.29
N GLU A 206 3.83 -14.65 -12.31
CA GLU A 206 3.26 -15.80 -13.00
C GLU A 206 3.00 -16.96 -12.04
N ARG A 207 3.96 -17.29 -11.18
CA ARG A 207 3.84 -18.37 -10.17
C ARG A 207 2.74 -18.07 -9.16
N LEU A 208 2.71 -16.86 -8.62
CA LEU A 208 1.71 -16.47 -7.62
C LEU A 208 0.31 -16.38 -8.23
N VAL A 209 0.18 -15.89 -9.45
CA VAL A 209 -1.10 -15.87 -10.19
C VAL A 209 -1.58 -17.31 -10.49
N ALA A 210 -0.69 -18.21 -10.90
CA ALA A 210 -1.04 -19.61 -11.14
C ALA A 210 -1.53 -20.31 -9.86
N ALA A 211 -0.87 -20.05 -8.72
CA ALA A 211 -1.21 -20.66 -7.44
C ALA A 211 -2.49 -20.08 -6.82
N LEU A 212 -2.63 -18.76 -6.82
CA LEU A 212 -3.70 -18.07 -6.10
C LEU A 212 -4.93 -17.78 -6.96
N ARG A 213 -4.80 -17.80 -8.30
CA ARG A 213 -5.87 -17.56 -9.27
C ARG A 213 -6.70 -16.31 -8.95
N PRO A 214 -6.08 -15.12 -8.85
CA PRO A 214 -6.82 -13.88 -8.64
C PRO A 214 -7.56 -13.46 -9.92
N ASP A 215 -8.64 -12.69 -9.77
CA ASP A 215 -9.32 -12.04 -10.89
C ASP A 215 -8.47 -10.88 -11.41
N GLU A 216 -7.77 -10.17 -10.52
CA GLU A 216 -6.87 -9.06 -10.82
C GLU A 216 -5.62 -9.12 -9.93
N THR A 217 -4.47 -8.70 -10.50
CA THR A 217 -3.23 -8.50 -9.74
C THR A 217 -2.83 -7.02 -9.80
N VAL A 218 -2.60 -6.43 -8.63
CA VAL A 218 -2.13 -5.04 -8.51
C VAL A 218 -0.65 -5.05 -8.11
N ILE A 219 0.16 -4.38 -8.91
CA ILE A 219 1.59 -4.22 -8.64
C ILE A 219 1.82 -2.82 -8.10
N GLY A 220 2.12 -2.70 -6.82
CA GLY A 220 2.40 -1.45 -6.12
C GLY A 220 3.86 -1.31 -5.71
N GLY A 221 4.10 -0.38 -4.78
CA GLY A 221 5.42 -0.10 -4.23
C GLY A 221 6.28 0.83 -5.08
N GLY A 222 7.35 1.35 -4.48
CA GLY A 222 8.21 2.38 -5.10
C GLY A 222 8.95 1.95 -6.38
N ASN A 223 9.04 0.65 -6.65
CA ASN A 223 9.74 0.11 -7.82
C ASN A 223 8.80 -0.26 -8.98
N VAL A 224 7.49 -0.09 -8.86
CA VAL A 224 6.53 -0.47 -9.91
C VAL A 224 6.82 0.23 -11.24
N ASN A 225 7.21 1.50 -11.23
CA ASN A 225 7.53 2.27 -12.44
C ASN A 225 8.75 1.72 -13.20
N LYS A 226 9.59 0.91 -12.56
CA LYS A 226 10.76 0.27 -13.15
C LYS A 226 10.39 -0.97 -13.97
N MET A 227 9.16 -1.48 -13.85
CA MET A 227 8.73 -2.68 -14.58
C MET A 227 8.62 -2.46 -16.09
N GLY A 228 8.25 -1.27 -16.53
CA GLY A 228 7.90 -1.02 -17.94
C GLY A 228 6.52 -1.60 -18.24
N THR A 229 6.45 -2.66 -19.07
CA THR A 229 5.20 -3.35 -19.38
C THR A 229 4.84 -4.35 -18.28
N LEU A 230 3.61 -4.30 -17.81
CA LEU A 230 3.09 -5.27 -16.86
C LEU A 230 2.50 -6.49 -17.57
N PRO A 231 2.53 -7.68 -16.95
CA PRO A 231 1.86 -8.88 -17.46
C PRO A 231 0.35 -8.68 -17.64
N ALA A 232 -0.28 -9.56 -18.44
CA ALA A 232 -1.73 -9.56 -18.62
C ALA A 232 -2.45 -9.71 -17.26
N ARG A 233 -3.61 -9.05 -17.12
CA ARG A 233 -4.40 -8.98 -15.86
C ARG A 233 -3.66 -8.33 -14.68
N CYS A 234 -2.54 -7.65 -14.93
CA CYS A 234 -1.84 -6.84 -13.93
C CYS A 234 -2.05 -5.37 -14.23
N ARG A 235 -2.24 -4.57 -13.19
CA ARG A 235 -2.20 -3.11 -13.28
C ARG A 235 -1.26 -2.51 -12.26
N ALA A 236 -0.76 -1.33 -12.55
CA ALA A 236 0.00 -0.56 -11.57
C ALA A 236 -0.93 -0.02 -10.48
N GLY A 237 -0.51 -0.20 -9.23
CA GLY A 237 -1.06 0.50 -8.08
C GLY A 237 -0.33 1.82 -7.87
N GLN A 238 -0.92 2.68 -7.05
CA GLN A 238 -0.33 3.96 -6.65
C GLN A 238 -0.04 3.95 -5.15
N ASN A 239 1.08 4.55 -4.73
CA ASN A 239 1.40 4.64 -3.30
C ASN A 239 0.36 5.46 -2.52
N ALA A 240 -0.29 6.44 -3.17
CA ALA A 240 -1.39 7.20 -2.59
C ALA A 240 -2.60 6.32 -2.18
N ASN A 241 -2.73 5.11 -2.74
CA ASN A 241 -3.77 4.16 -2.35
C ASN A 241 -3.62 3.68 -0.89
N ALA A 242 -2.45 3.84 -0.25
CA ALA A 242 -2.31 3.59 1.17
C ALA A 242 -3.27 4.47 1.99
N PHE A 243 -3.41 5.74 1.64
CA PHE A 243 -4.36 6.64 2.31
C PHE A 243 -5.81 6.22 2.11
N LEU A 244 -6.19 5.90 0.87
CA LEU A 244 -7.53 5.40 0.58
C LEU A 244 -7.83 4.11 1.35
N GLY A 245 -6.87 3.21 1.45
CA GLY A 245 -6.98 1.99 2.25
C GLY A 245 -7.17 2.28 3.73
N GLY A 246 -6.42 3.23 4.28
CA GLY A 246 -6.55 3.66 5.65
C GLY A 246 -7.93 4.28 5.97
N PHE A 247 -8.52 5.03 5.05
CA PHE A 247 -9.90 5.53 5.21
C PHE A 247 -10.91 4.39 5.18
N ARG A 248 -10.78 3.47 4.23
CA ARG A 248 -11.69 2.30 4.09
C ARG A 248 -11.72 1.37 5.29
N LEU A 249 -10.68 1.35 6.13
CA LEU A 249 -10.71 0.58 7.38
C LEU A 249 -11.85 0.99 8.34
N TRP A 250 -12.37 2.20 8.22
CA TRP A 250 -13.45 2.74 9.05
C TRP A 250 -14.81 2.74 8.35
N GLU A 251 -14.86 2.39 7.07
CA GLU A 251 -16.09 2.19 6.31
C GLU A 251 -16.56 0.75 6.51
N GLY A 252 -17.64 0.48 7.15
CA GLY A 252 -18.14 -0.82 7.61
C GLY A 252 -18.22 -1.98 6.60
N ALA A 253 -17.71 -1.82 5.38
CA ALA A 253 -17.66 -2.83 4.32
C ALA A 253 -16.31 -3.56 4.19
N ALA A 254 -15.24 -3.06 4.81
CA ALA A 254 -13.93 -3.69 4.78
C ALA A 254 -13.56 -4.22 6.16
N SER A 255 -13.64 -5.53 6.35
CA SER A 255 -13.08 -6.19 7.53
C SER A 255 -11.68 -6.69 7.22
N CYS A 256 -10.72 -6.30 8.05
CA CYS A 256 -9.47 -7.03 8.14
C CYS A 256 -9.70 -8.10 9.21
N GLU A 257 -9.89 -9.34 8.80
CA GLU A 257 -9.82 -10.46 9.74
C GLU A 257 -8.34 -10.76 9.93
N VAL A 258 -7.82 -10.36 11.04
CA VAL A 258 -6.45 -10.62 11.51
C VAL A 258 -6.48 -11.76 12.50
#